data_c4be016d9a86b1858d9c88464488d9ac
#
_entry.id   c4be016d9a86b1858d9c88464488d9ac
#
_cell.length_a   1.000
_cell.length_b   1.000
_cell.length_c   1.000
_cell.angle_alpha   90.00
_cell.angle_beta   90.00
_cell.angle_gamma   90.00
#
_symmetry.space_group_name_H-M   'P 1'
#
loop_
_entity.id
_entity.type
_entity.pdbx_description
1 polymer ?
#
loop_
_entity_poly.entity_id
_entity_poly.type
_entity_poly.pdbx_seq_one_letter_code
_entity_poly.pdbx_strand_id
1 'polypeptide(L)'
;MTPLQPGKVREEDFQKNLKALQPDLIVVVAYGQILPKSILAIPKHGAVNVHASLLPNYRGAAPIVWAILKGEKVTGVTTMFMDEGMDTGDILLQREIPIGEEDTGETLQQRLALLGAQLLMETVERMKRGDIHPIPQDHSKATYAPTLRKEDGHIDWRKEAKEIDLQVRAFNPWPGAFTELDGQLLKIFRGEVRGGKPTGKAGAVVWVGSDFIEVETGRDSFLIQEVQLEGKRRMSIRDFLSGHPVSIGRVLH
;
A
#
# COMPACT_ATOMS: atom_id res chain seq x y z
N MET A 1 -3.02 26.36 15.18
CA MET A 1 -4.30 26.17 14.49
C MET A 1 -4.93 24.89 15.03
N THR A 2 -6.20 24.92 15.47
CA THR A 2 -6.87 23.73 16.01
C THR A 2 -7.43 22.90 14.85
N PRO A 3 -7.12 21.59 14.73
CA PRO A 3 -7.65 20.76 13.66
C PRO A 3 -9.16 20.55 13.84
N LEU A 4 -9.90 20.56 12.73
CA LEU A 4 -11.30 20.15 12.69
C LEU A 4 -11.35 18.65 12.36
N GLN A 5 -12.08 17.87 13.16
CA GLN A 5 -12.21 16.41 13.02
C GLN A 5 -13.69 16.01 12.90
N PRO A 6 -14.35 16.25 11.76
CA PRO A 6 -15.73 15.83 11.58
C PRO A 6 -15.84 14.32 11.52
N GLY A 7 -16.89 13.75 12.08
CA GLY A 7 -17.19 12.34 11.90
C GLY A 7 -17.50 12.01 10.44
N LYS A 8 -18.20 12.92 9.77
CA LYS A 8 -18.49 12.87 8.33
C LYS A 8 -18.32 14.24 7.71
N VAL A 9 -17.64 14.32 6.56
CA VAL A 9 -17.46 15.59 5.80
C VAL A 9 -18.76 16.24 5.36
N ARG A 10 -19.85 15.47 5.32
CA ARG A 10 -21.21 15.95 4.93
C ARG A 10 -21.94 16.69 6.04
N GLU A 11 -21.37 16.74 7.25
CA GLU A 11 -21.98 17.48 8.36
C GLU A 11 -22.06 18.97 8.03
N GLU A 12 -23.25 19.56 8.24
CA GLU A 12 -23.52 20.96 7.88
C GLU A 12 -22.59 21.94 8.61
N ASP A 13 -22.33 21.69 9.89
CA ASP A 13 -21.48 22.56 10.70
C ASP A 13 -20.03 22.53 10.22
N PHE A 14 -19.53 21.37 9.79
CA PHE A 14 -18.21 21.29 9.17
C PHE A 14 -18.16 22.09 7.87
N GLN A 15 -19.17 21.96 7.00
CA GLN A 15 -19.22 22.69 5.74
C GLN A 15 -19.35 24.20 5.96
N LYS A 16 -20.12 24.64 6.95
CA LYS A 16 -20.23 26.07 7.35
C LYS A 16 -18.89 26.61 7.82
N ASN A 17 -18.18 25.85 8.70
CA ASN A 17 -16.87 26.23 9.19
C ASN A 17 -15.84 26.31 8.05
N LEU A 18 -15.85 25.35 7.13
CA LEU A 18 -14.96 25.34 5.98
C LEU A 18 -15.23 26.53 5.04
N LYS A 19 -16.49 26.85 4.78
CA LYS A 19 -16.88 28.05 4.01
C LYS A 19 -16.44 29.36 4.68
N ALA A 20 -16.55 29.45 6.01
CA ALA A 20 -16.11 30.61 6.77
C ALA A 20 -14.61 30.89 6.67
N LEU A 21 -13.79 29.84 6.42
CA LEU A 21 -12.36 29.99 6.18
C LEU A 21 -12.01 30.59 4.81
N GLN A 22 -12.95 30.62 3.87
CA GLN A 22 -12.76 31.14 2.50
C GLN A 22 -11.46 30.62 1.83
N PRO A 23 -11.24 29.31 1.77
CA PRO A 23 -10.00 28.76 1.21
C PRO A 23 -9.90 29.08 -0.29
N ASP A 24 -8.74 29.51 -0.75
CA ASP A 24 -8.46 29.67 -2.18
C ASP A 24 -8.30 28.30 -2.86
N LEU A 25 -7.73 27.34 -2.18
CA LEU A 25 -7.49 25.97 -2.64
C LEU A 25 -7.74 24.99 -1.48
N ILE A 26 -8.31 23.84 -1.77
CA ILE A 26 -8.34 22.70 -0.83
C ILE A 26 -7.32 21.66 -1.33
N VAL A 27 -6.45 21.21 -0.44
CA VAL A 27 -5.52 20.12 -0.68
C VAL A 27 -5.97 18.90 0.12
N VAL A 28 -6.06 17.76 -0.55
CA VAL A 28 -6.47 16.48 0.03
C VAL A 28 -5.34 15.48 -0.08
N VAL A 29 -5.02 14.82 1.01
CA VAL A 29 -4.02 13.75 1.06
C VAL A 29 -4.54 12.65 1.98
N ALA A 30 -4.72 11.44 1.46
CA ALA A 30 -5.11 10.25 2.23
C ALA A 30 -6.30 10.48 3.20
N TYR A 31 -7.30 11.25 2.79
CA TYR A 31 -8.38 11.67 3.68
C TYR A 31 -9.41 10.57 3.97
N GLY A 32 -9.58 9.61 3.06
CA GLY A 32 -10.42 8.43 3.27
C GLY A 32 -11.92 8.65 3.17
N GLN A 33 -12.40 9.85 2.81
CA GLN A 33 -13.81 10.14 2.57
C GLN A 33 -14.01 10.81 1.21
N ILE A 34 -15.12 10.49 0.55
CA ILE A 34 -15.51 11.13 -0.70
C ILE A 34 -16.06 12.53 -0.39
N LEU A 35 -15.46 13.56 -0.97
CA LEU A 35 -15.91 14.94 -0.81
C LEU A 35 -17.14 15.20 -1.69
N PRO A 36 -18.25 15.71 -1.11
CA PRO A 36 -19.43 16.05 -1.88
C PRO A 36 -19.18 17.33 -2.70
N LYS A 37 -19.95 17.50 -3.76
CA LYS A 37 -19.92 18.71 -4.61
C LYS A 37 -20.00 20.02 -3.84
N SER A 38 -20.77 20.05 -2.74
CA SER A 38 -20.90 21.21 -1.87
C SER A 38 -19.58 21.65 -1.21
N ILE A 39 -18.64 20.73 -0.99
CA ILE A 39 -17.29 21.01 -0.49
C ILE A 39 -16.36 21.35 -1.66
N LEU A 40 -16.39 20.57 -2.73
CA LEU A 40 -15.54 20.78 -3.90
C LEU A 40 -15.76 22.17 -4.56
N ALA A 41 -16.95 22.74 -4.39
CA ALA A 41 -17.30 24.07 -4.90
C ALA A 41 -16.94 25.25 -3.94
N ILE A 42 -16.38 24.97 -2.75
CA ILE A 42 -16.02 26.04 -1.80
C ILE A 42 -14.78 26.83 -2.26
N PRO A 43 -13.66 26.18 -2.61
CA PRO A 43 -12.44 26.89 -2.93
C PRO A 43 -12.49 27.52 -4.32
N LYS A 44 -11.91 28.72 -4.45
CA LYS A 44 -11.84 29.44 -5.72
C LYS A 44 -11.10 28.70 -6.82
N HIS A 45 -10.03 28.01 -6.46
CA HIS A 45 -9.17 27.27 -7.38
C HIS A 45 -9.38 25.75 -7.35
N GLY A 46 -10.51 25.29 -6.79
CA GLY A 46 -10.85 23.88 -6.74
C GLY A 46 -10.15 23.09 -5.63
N ALA A 47 -10.29 21.78 -5.66
CA ALA A 47 -9.67 20.87 -4.73
C ALA A 47 -8.65 19.98 -5.46
N VAL A 48 -7.43 19.88 -4.91
CA VAL A 48 -6.33 19.07 -5.45
C VAL A 48 -6.09 17.89 -4.53
N ASN A 49 -6.04 16.68 -5.09
CA ASN A 49 -5.63 15.48 -4.39
C ASN A 49 -4.19 15.09 -4.76
N VAL A 50 -3.45 14.58 -3.78
CA VAL A 50 -2.14 13.94 -3.98
C VAL A 50 -2.35 12.45 -3.90
N HIS A 51 -2.32 11.79 -5.05
CA HIS A 51 -2.57 10.35 -5.18
C HIS A 51 -1.28 9.58 -5.39
N ALA A 52 -1.10 8.48 -4.64
CA ALA A 52 0.16 7.72 -4.61
C ALA A 52 0.23 6.65 -5.72
N SER A 53 -0.10 7.03 -6.95
CA SER A 53 0.11 6.23 -8.16
C SER A 53 0.28 7.13 -9.39
N LEU A 54 0.60 6.52 -10.52
CA LEU A 54 0.57 7.15 -11.84
C LEU A 54 -0.82 6.94 -12.45
N LEU A 55 -1.75 7.86 -12.16
CA LEU A 55 -3.10 7.82 -12.72
C LEU A 55 -3.07 7.79 -14.27
N PRO A 56 -3.98 7.05 -14.92
CA PRO A 56 -5.20 6.44 -14.39
C PRO A 56 -5.02 5.07 -13.71
N ASN A 57 -3.78 4.60 -13.51
CA ASN A 57 -3.54 3.32 -12.84
C ASN A 57 -3.75 3.42 -11.32
N TYR A 58 -4.28 2.34 -10.72
CA TYR A 58 -4.42 2.18 -9.27
C TYR A 58 -5.28 3.26 -8.61
N ARG A 59 -6.42 3.63 -9.21
CA ARG A 59 -7.45 4.45 -8.54
C ARG A 59 -7.94 3.73 -7.29
N GLY A 60 -8.15 4.46 -6.20
CA GLY A 60 -8.74 3.92 -4.97
C GLY A 60 -7.83 3.98 -3.75
N ALA A 61 -8.10 3.11 -2.77
CA ALA A 61 -7.64 3.30 -1.39
C ALA A 61 -6.20 2.84 -1.10
N ALA A 62 -5.66 1.86 -1.86
CA ALA A 62 -4.40 1.22 -1.51
C ALA A 62 -3.39 1.13 -2.69
N PRO A 63 -3.15 2.22 -3.46
CA PRO A 63 -2.35 2.19 -4.68
C PRO A 63 -0.92 1.68 -4.46
N ILE A 64 -0.28 2.06 -3.35
CA ILE A 64 1.10 1.67 -3.01
C ILE A 64 1.23 0.16 -2.86
N VAL A 65 0.32 -0.42 -2.08
CA VAL A 65 0.33 -1.86 -1.79
C VAL A 65 0.04 -2.66 -3.06
N TRP A 66 -0.94 -2.23 -3.85
CA TRP A 66 -1.28 -2.91 -5.08
C TRP A 66 -0.19 -2.84 -6.14
N ALA A 67 0.57 -1.73 -6.21
CA ALA A 67 1.73 -1.64 -7.11
C ALA A 67 2.79 -2.70 -6.77
N ILE A 68 3.11 -2.91 -5.48
CA ILE A 68 4.03 -3.97 -5.05
C ILE A 68 3.45 -5.35 -5.33
N LEU A 69 2.19 -5.61 -4.95
CA LEU A 69 1.51 -6.91 -5.17
C LEU A 69 1.48 -7.32 -6.64
N LYS A 70 1.39 -6.37 -7.55
CA LYS A 70 1.42 -6.62 -9.00
C LYS A 70 2.83 -6.75 -9.56
N GLY A 71 3.86 -6.57 -8.74
CA GLY A 71 5.25 -6.68 -9.15
C GLY A 71 5.69 -5.55 -10.09
N GLU A 72 5.04 -4.38 -9.99
CA GLU A 72 5.41 -3.21 -10.76
C GLU A 72 6.86 -2.83 -10.48
N LYS A 73 7.54 -2.32 -11.49
CA LYS A 73 8.93 -1.85 -11.37
C LYS A 73 9.00 -0.35 -11.14
N VAL A 74 7.94 0.36 -11.47
CA VAL A 74 7.82 1.81 -11.36
C VAL A 74 6.45 2.15 -10.81
N THR A 75 6.41 3.16 -9.96
CA THR A 75 5.19 3.82 -9.48
C THR A 75 5.44 5.32 -9.42
N GLY A 76 4.58 6.06 -8.78
CA GLY A 76 4.79 7.51 -8.66
C GLY A 76 3.69 8.19 -7.88
N VAL A 77 3.65 9.50 -8.04
CA VAL A 77 2.63 10.36 -7.45
C VAL A 77 1.98 11.20 -8.55
N THR A 78 0.69 11.36 -8.44
CA THR A 78 -0.11 12.26 -9.27
C THR A 78 -0.75 13.33 -8.40
N THR A 79 -0.60 14.60 -8.76
CA THR A 79 -1.53 15.65 -8.32
C THR A 79 -2.64 15.79 -9.34
N MET A 80 -3.89 15.83 -8.88
CA MET A 80 -5.06 15.90 -9.76
C MET A 80 -6.13 16.81 -9.18
N PHE A 81 -6.99 17.38 -10.01
CA PHE A 81 -8.22 17.97 -9.52
C PHE A 81 -9.16 16.89 -9.00
N MET A 82 -9.90 17.21 -7.96
CA MET A 82 -10.96 16.34 -7.46
C MET A 82 -12.28 16.64 -8.17
N ASP A 83 -12.98 15.57 -8.53
CA ASP A 83 -14.34 15.57 -8.99
C ASP A 83 -15.23 14.69 -8.08
N GLU A 84 -16.45 14.37 -8.51
CA GLU A 84 -17.38 13.54 -7.76
C GLU A 84 -17.06 12.04 -7.84
N GLY A 85 -16.11 11.65 -8.72
CA GLY A 85 -15.67 10.26 -8.90
C GLY A 85 -14.51 9.87 -7.98
N MET A 86 -14.14 8.61 -8.05
CA MET A 86 -13.01 8.09 -7.30
C MET A 86 -11.73 8.21 -8.13
N ASP A 87 -10.91 9.22 -7.83
CA ASP A 87 -9.64 9.51 -8.49
C ASP A 87 -9.77 9.66 -10.02
N THR A 88 -10.87 10.31 -10.47
CA THR A 88 -11.23 10.44 -11.90
C THR A 88 -10.91 11.81 -12.49
N GLY A 89 -10.65 12.82 -11.69
CA GLY A 89 -10.42 14.18 -12.14
C GLY A 89 -9.13 14.36 -12.94
N ASP A 90 -9.00 15.54 -13.55
CA ASP A 90 -7.90 15.84 -14.46
C ASP A 90 -6.54 15.83 -13.75
N ILE A 91 -5.55 15.23 -14.39
CA ILE A 91 -4.17 15.18 -13.91
C ILE A 91 -3.55 16.58 -14.05
N LEU A 92 -2.89 17.05 -12.99
CA LEU A 92 -2.13 18.30 -12.97
C LEU A 92 -0.65 18.03 -13.24
N LEU A 93 0.01 17.23 -12.40
CA LEU A 93 1.40 16.80 -12.55
C LEU A 93 1.55 15.33 -12.13
N GLN A 94 2.58 14.68 -12.70
CA GLN A 94 2.98 13.33 -12.31
C GLN A 94 4.49 13.25 -12.14
N ARG A 95 4.93 12.38 -11.23
CA ARG A 95 6.36 12.08 -11.05
C ARG A 95 6.55 10.62 -10.69
N GLU A 96 7.45 9.97 -11.41
CA GLU A 96 7.77 8.54 -11.27
C GLU A 96 8.89 8.30 -10.28
N ILE A 97 8.87 7.13 -9.62
CA ILE A 97 10.00 6.55 -8.92
C ILE A 97 10.07 5.04 -9.15
N PRO A 98 11.27 4.43 -9.14
CA PRO A 98 11.38 2.98 -9.19
C PRO A 98 10.91 2.35 -7.87
N ILE A 99 10.34 1.15 -7.96
CA ILE A 99 10.10 0.27 -6.81
C ILE A 99 11.31 -0.65 -6.69
N GLY A 100 12.02 -0.57 -5.56
CA GLY A 100 13.17 -1.42 -5.28
C GLY A 100 12.77 -2.86 -4.96
N GLU A 101 13.70 -3.80 -5.13
CA GLU A 101 13.48 -5.21 -4.83
C GLU A 101 13.22 -5.46 -3.34
N GLU A 102 13.76 -4.63 -2.46
CA GLU A 102 13.59 -4.68 -1.01
C GLU A 102 12.50 -3.72 -0.50
N ASP A 103 11.84 -2.95 -1.39
CA ASP A 103 10.79 -2.03 -0.95
C ASP A 103 9.61 -2.78 -0.34
N THR A 104 9.22 -2.34 0.85
CA THR A 104 7.98 -2.75 1.51
C THR A 104 6.90 -1.68 1.32
N GLY A 105 5.65 -2.01 1.69
CA GLY A 105 4.58 -1.00 1.72
C GLY A 105 4.97 0.24 2.51
N GLU A 106 5.67 0.06 3.65
CA GLU A 106 6.12 1.16 4.51
C GLU A 106 7.22 2.01 3.85
N THR A 107 8.29 1.38 3.36
CA THR A 107 9.42 2.13 2.79
C THR A 107 9.02 2.88 1.52
N LEU A 108 8.21 2.24 0.67
CA LEU A 108 7.70 2.89 -0.54
C LEU A 108 6.75 4.04 -0.19
N GLN A 109 5.88 3.88 0.84
CA GLN A 109 5.00 4.95 1.31
C GLN A 109 5.80 6.17 1.79
N GLN A 110 6.89 5.98 2.54
CA GLN A 110 7.75 7.06 3.01
C GLN A 110 8.37 7.83 1.83
N ARG A 111 8.87 7.12 0.84
CA ARG A 111 9.46 7.72 -0.38
C ARG A 111 8.42 8.50 -1.19
N LEU A 112 7.23 7.92 -1.38
CA LEU A 112 6.12 8.57 -2.10
C LEU A 112 5.57 9.78 -1.34
N ALA A 113 5.56 9.78 -0.01
CA ALA A 113 5.14 10.92 0.78
C ALA A 113 6.06 12.15 0.57
N LEU A 114 7.37 11.94 0.55
CA LEU A 114 8.34 13.00 0.26
C LEU A 114 8.18 13.52 -1.18
N LEU A 115 8.05 12.62 -2.14
CA LEU A 115 7.83 12.96 -3.54
C LEU A 115 6.53 13.74 -3.73
N GLY A 116 5.46 13.30 -3.05
CA GLY A 116 4.14 13.93 -3.10
C GLY A 116 4.15 15.34 -2.54
N ALA A 117 4.86 15.58 -1.44
CA ALA A 117 5.03 16.92 -0.89
C ALA A 117 5.74 17.86 -1.87
N GLN A 118 6.82 17.40 -2.50
CA GLN A 118 7.55 18.19 -3.51
C GLN A 118 6.67 18.49 -4.74
N LEU A 119 5.96 17.46 -5.25
CA LEU A 119 5.09 17.61 -6.42
C LEU A 119 3.91 18.53 -6.13
N LEU A 120 3.34 18.48 -4.93
CA LEU A 120 2.27 19.37 -4.49
C LEU A 120 2.75 20.83 -4.48
N MET A 121 3.92 21.11 -3.92
CA MET A 121 4.47 22.48 -3.92
C MET A 121 4.67 22.99 -5.34
N GLU A 122 5.23 22.17 -6.23
CA GLU A 122 5.36 22.54 -7.65
C GLU A 122 3.99 22.80 -8.30
N THR A 123 3.00 21.96 -8.01
CA THR A 123 1.63 22.12 -8.52
C THR A 123 1.04 23.47 -8.08
N VAL A 124 1.13 23.78 -6.78
CA VAL A 124 0.60 25.05 -6.24
C VAL A 124 1.29 26.27 -6.86
N GLU A 125 2.62 26.23 -7.02
CA GLU A 125 3.36 27.32 -7.63
C GLU A 125 3.02 27.52 -9.11
N ARG A 126 2.81 26.43 -9.86
CA ARG A 126 2.34 26.52 -11.26
C ARG A 126 0.91 27.03 -11.35
N MET A 127 0.02 26.61 -10.44
CA MET A 127 -1.35 27.13 -10.36
C MET A 127 -1.37 28.64 -10.12
N LYS A 128 -0.55 29.15 -9.18
CA LYS A 128 -0.43 30.59 -8.90
C LYS A 128 0.02 31.39 -10.12
N ARG A 129 0.89 30.82 -10.94
CA ARG A 129 1.39 31.45 -12.18
C ARG A 129 0.44 31.32 -13.36
N GLY A 130 -0.61 30.52 -13.24
CA GLY A 130 -1.47 30.16 -14.37
C GLY A 130 -0.79 29.26 -15.40
N ASP A 131 0.28 28.55 -15.00
CA ASP A 131 1.12 27.69 -15.84
C ASP A 131 0.84 26.21 -15.51
N ILE A 132 -0.42 25.85 -15.42
CA ILE A 132 -0.83 24.46 -15.25
C ILE A 132 -1.91 24.12 -16.28
N HIS A 133 -1.73 23.01 -16.96
CA HIS A 133 -2.65 22.54 -17.99
C HIS A 133 -3.23 21.19 -17.56
N PRO A 134 -4.47 21.17 -17.02
CA PRO A 134 -5.11 19.92 -16.62
C PRO A 134 -5.25 18.96 -17.81
N ILE A 135 -4.92 17.71 -17.59
CA ILE A 135 -4.97 16.65 -18.61
C ILE A 135 -6.08 15.68 -18.22
N PRO A 136 -7.16 15.55 -19.03
CA PRO A 136 -8.18 14.53 -18.81
C PRO A 136 -7.60 13.12 -18.78
N GLN A 137 -8.07 12.32 -17.84
CA GLN A 137 -7.64 10.91 -17.75
C GLN A 137 -8.28 10.06 -18.85
N ASP A 138 -7.51 9.13 -19.43
CA ASP A 138 -8.06 8.08 -20.29
C ASP A 138 -8.71 6.99 -19.40
N HIS A 139 -10.01 7.05 -19.23
CA HIS A 139 -10.76 6.13 -18.38
C HIS A 139 -10.69 4.67 -18.85
N SER A 140 -10.40 4.43 -20.15
CA SER A 140 -10.26 3.07 -20.69
C SER A 140 -9.01 2.33 -20.17
N LYS A 141 -8.01 3.09 -19.68
CA LYS A 141 -6.76 2.56 -19.10
C LYS A 141 -6.79 2.48 -17.57
N ALA A 142 -7.89 2.86 -16.95
CA ALA A 142 -7.96 2.89 -15.50
C ALA A 142 -7.86 1.48 -14.90
N THR A 143 -7.02 1.36 -13.87
CA THR A 143 -6.98 0.19 -12.98
C THR A 143 -7.32 0.59 -11.56
N TYR A 144 -7.66 -0.39 -10.72
CA TYR A 144 -8.18 -0.11 -9.38
C TYR A 144 -7.36 -0.77 -8.30
N ALA A 145 -7.24 -0.06 -7.17
CA ALA A 145 -6.55 -0.47 -5.95
C ALA A 145 -7.54 -0.47 -4.78
N PRO A 146 -8.38 -1.52 -4.64
CA PRO A 146 -9.40 -1.58 -3.60
C PRO A 146 -8.81 -1.58 -2.20
N THR A 147 -9.67 -1.26 -1.22
CA THR A 147 -9.33 -1.30 0.20
C THR A 147 -8.93 -2.72 0.59
N LEU A 148 -7.85 -2.82 1.36
CA LEU A 148 -7.38 -4.09 1.92
C LEU A 148 -8.17 -4.47 3.16
N ARG A 149 -8.22 -5.78 3.42
CA ARG A 149 -8.81 -6.38 4.62
C ARG A 149 -7.72 -7.16 5.36
N LYS A 150 -7.96 -7.44 6.64
CA LYS A 150 -7.03 -8.23 7.45
C LYS A 150 -6.81 -9.63 6.86
N GLU A 151 -7.88 -10.22 6.33
CA GLU A 151 -7.89 -11.57 5.75
C GLU A 151 -7.04 -11.67 4.49
N ASP A 152 -6.85 -10.58 3.75
CA ASP A 152 -5.97 -10.54 2.55
C ASP A 152 -4.52 -10.87 2.90
N GLY A 153 -4.12 -10.68 4.18
CA GLY A 153 -2.81 -11.05 4.69
C GLY A 153 -2.54 -12.55 4.78
N HIS A 154 -3.56 -13.40 4.72
CA HIS A 154 -3.37 -14.84 4.80
C HIS A 154 -2.58 -15.37 3.59
N ILE A 155 -1.52 -16.11 3.85
CA ILE A 155 -0.65 -16.66 2.80
C ILE A 155 -1.26 -17.95 2.25
N ASP A 156 -1.52 -17.97 0.96
CA ASP A 156 -1.82 -19.21 0.23
C ASP A 156 -0.51 -19.80 -0.30
N TRP A 157 0.01 -20.80 0.40
CA TRP A 157 1.25 -21.47 0.04
C TRP A 157 1.21 -22.18 -1.33
N ARG A 158 0.04 -22.38 -1.94
CA ARG A 158 -0.10 -22.95 -3.29
C ARG A 158 0.28 -21.96 -4.40
N LYS A 159 0.42 -20.68 -4.07
CA LYS A 159 0.95 -19.66 -4.99
C LYS A 159 2.44 -19.87 -5.21
N GLU A 160 2.98 -19.20 -6.23
CA GLU A 160 4.43 -19.17 -6.46
C GLU A 160 5.15 -18.41 -5.34
N ALA A 161 6.39 -18.81 -5.02
CA ALA A 161 7.19 -18.14 -3.98
C ALA A 161 7.36 -16.65 -4.25
N LYS A 162 7.42 -16.25 -5.52
CA LYS A 162 7.50 -14.84 -5.91
C LYS A 162 6.24 -14.04 -5.56
N GLU A 163 5.06 -14.63 -5.70
CA GLU A 163 3.81 -13.96 -5.31
C GLU A 163 3.73 -13.79 -3.78
N ILE A 164 4.24 -14.79 -3.04
CA ILE A 164 4.33 -14.74 -1.58
C ILE A 164 5.33 -13.66 -1.14
N ASP A 165 6.48 -13.55 -1.80
CA ASP A 165 7.43 -12.47 -1.56
C ASP A 165 6.79 -11.09 -1.74
N LEU A 166 6.12 -10.90 -2.87
CA LEU A 166 5.39 -9.65 -3.14
C LEU A 166 4.34 -9.36 -2.06
N GLN A 167 3.62 -10.38 -1.60
CA GLN A 167 2.62 -10.25 -0.54
C GLN A 167 3.28 -9.87 0.80
N VAL A 168 4.36 -10.53 1.19
CA VAL A 168 5.10 -10.25 2.42
C VAL A 168 5.60 -8.79 2.42
N ARG A 169 6.19 -8.34 1.32
CA ARG A 169 6.69 -6.96 1.20
C ARG A 169 5.55 -5.93 1.13
N ALA A 170 4.54 -6.17 0.29
CA ALA A 170 3.43 -5.25 0.10
C ALA A 170 2.64 -5.01 1.38
N PHE A 171 2.40 -6.05 2.16
CA PHE A 171 1.59 -6.00 3.37
C PHE A 171 2.35 -5.60 4.64
N ASN A 172 3.62 -5.33 4.53
CA ASN A 172 4.42 -4.84 5.65
C ASN A 172 4.32 -3.30 5.76
N PRO A 173 3.78 -2.71 6.83
CA PRO A 173 3.40 -3.36 8.11
C PRO A 173 1.95 -3.84 8.19
N TRP A 174 1.05 -3.41 7.32
CA TRP A 174 -0.37 -3.72 7.38
C TRP A 174 -0.92 -4.14 6.01
N PRO A 175 -1.78 -5.19 5.96
CA PRO A 175 -2.36 -5.96 7.05
C PRO A 175 -1.39 -6.93 7.73
N GLY A 176 -0.21 -7.14 7.17
CA GLY A 176 0.76 -8.14 7.54
C GLY A 176 0.48 -9.48 6.83
N ALA A 177 1.49 -10.05 6.18
CA ALA A 177 1.38 -11.40 5.64
C ALA A 177 1.46 -12.41 6.80
N PHE A 178 0.56 -13.39 6.84
CA PHE A 178 0.53 -14.34 7.95
C PHE A 178 0.09 -15.74 7.52
N THR A 179 0.45 -16.70 8.33
CA THR A 179 0.08 -18.11 8.23
C THR A 179 -0.25 -18.63 9.63
N GLU A 180 -0.65 -19.88 9.75
CA GLU A 180 -0.82 -20.55 11.03
C GLU A 180 0.28 -21.61 11.25
N LEU A 181 0.87 -21.58 12.44
CA LEU A 181 1.80 -22.60 12.94
C LEU A 181 1.21 -23.14 14.26
N ASP A 182 0.88 -24.42 14.28
CA ASP A 182 0.31 -25.09 15.46
C ASP A 182 -0.94 -24.42 16.05
N GLY A 183 -1.78 -23.86 15.17
CA GLY A 183 -3.01 -23.15 15.56
C GLY A 183 -2.77 -21.74 16.09
N GLN A 184 -1.54 -21.23 16.03
CA GLN A 184 -1.20 -19.85 16.38
C GLN A 184 -0.88 -19.03 15.14
N LEU A 185 -1.31 -17.78 15.10
CA LEU A 185 -1.01 -16.88 14.01
C LEU A 185 0.47 -16.50 14.00
N LEU A 186 1.14 -16.75 12.88
CA LEU A 186 2.53 -16.40 12.63
C LEU A 186 2.59 -15.38 11.49
N LYS A 187 2.94 -14.13 11.80
CA LYS A 187 3.22 -13.12 10.77
C LYS A 187 4.62 -13.27 10.23
N ILE A 188 4.76 -13.05 8.93
CA ILE A 188 6.03 -13.08 8.20
C ILE A 188 6.33 -11.66 7.71
N PHE A 189 7.52 -11.14 8.04
CA PHE A 189 7.93 -9.77 7.71
C PHE A 189 9.05 -9.72 6.69
N ARG A 190 9.81 -10.81 6.58
CA ARG A 190 10.91 -10.91 5.64
C ARG A 190 11.12 -12.35 5.21
N GLY A 191 11.45 -12.52 3.94
CA GLY A 191 11.88 -13.78 3.37
C GLY A 191 12.49 -13.57 1.99
N GLU A 192 12.88 -14.69 1.38
CA GLU A 192 13.51 -14.70 0.05
C GLU A 192 12.97 -15.86 -0.78
N VAL A 193 12.94 -15.67 -2.08
CA VAL A 193 12.62 -16.74 -3.04
C VAL A 193 13.85 -17.59 -3.29
N ARG A 194 13.72 -18.90 -3.16
CA ARG A 194 14.73 -19.88 -3.58
C ARG A 194 14.20 -20.68 -4.75
N GLY A 195 14.89 -20.61 -5.89
CA GLY A 195 14.55 -21.38 -7.07
C GLY A 195 14.72 -22.88 -6.83
N GLY A 196 13.79 -23.67 -7.30
CA GLY A 196 13.82 -25.13 -7.18
C GLY A 196 12.55 -25.76 -7.74
N LYS A 197 12.52 -27.09 -7.80
CA LYS A 197 11.27 -27.81 -8.08
C LYS A 197 10.64 -28.22 -6.76
N PRO A 198 9.34 -27.94 -6.54
CA PRO A 198 8.65 -28.43 -5.36
C PRO A 198 8.79 -29.95 -5.23
N THR A 199 9.13 -30.41 -4.04
CA THR A 199 9.34 -31.85 -3.75
C THR A 199 8.28 -32.38 -2.79
N GLY A 200 7.45 -31.49 -2.23
CA GLY A 200 6.48 -31.81 -1.21
C GLY A 200 5.16 -31.06 -1.36
N LYS A 201 4.41 -31.07 -0.29
CA LYS A 201 3.12 -30.37 -0.18
C LYS A 201 3.37 -28.86 0.05
N ALA A 202 2.65 -28.00 -0.67
CA ALA A 202 2.65 -26.57 -0.41
C ALA A 202 2.36 -26.26 1.08
N GLY A 203 3.14 -25.36 1.67
CA GLY A 203 3.11 -25.03 3.09
C GLY A 203 3.99 -25.95 3.96
N ALA A 204 4.55 -27.05 3.42
CA ALA A 204 5.41 -27.92 4.19
C ALA A 204 6.80 -27.30 4.42
N VAL A 205 7.30 -27.37 5.64
CA VAL A 205 8.67 -27.03 5.99
C VAL A 205 9.59 -28.14 5.46
N VAL A 206 10.47 -27.78 4.56
CA VAL A 206 11.41 -28.74 3.92
C VAL A 206 12.83 -28.61 4.43
N TRP A 207 13.16 -27.47 5.02
CA TRP A 207 14.46 -27.24 5.62
C TRP A 207 14.34 -26.25 6.81
N VAL A 208 15.15 -26.52 7.85
CA VAL A 208 15.29 -25.64 9.01
C VAL A 208 16.78 -25.33 9.17
N GLY A 209 17.16 -24.10 8.82
CA GLY A 209 18.53 -23.59 8.99
C GLY A 209 18.67 -22.78 10.27
N SER A 210 19.85 -22.17 10.46
CA SER A 210 20.08 -21.25 11.58
C SER A 210 19.36 -19.90 11.41
N ASP A 211 19.19 -19.45 10.16
CA ASP A 211 18.75 -18.09 9.83
C ASP A 211 17.50 -18.04 8.95
N PHE A 212 16.95 -19.19 8.59
CA PHE A 212 15.73 -19.30 7.80
C PHE A 212 15.03 -20.64 8.02
N ILE A 213 13.73 -20.64 7.74
CA ILE A 213 12.92 -21.83 7.52
C ILE A 213 12.52 -21.84 6.05
N GLU A 214 12.77 -22.95 5.35
CA GLU A 214 12.36 -23.11 3.96
C GLU A 214 11.02 -23.83 3.88
N VAL A 215 10.09 -23.20 3.16
CA VAL A 215 8.72 -23.68 3.01
C VAL A 215 8.44 -23.90 1.52
N GLU A 216 7.88 -25.08 1.20
CA GLU A 216 7.40 -25.39 -0.15
C GLU A 216 6.24 -24.49 -0.56
N THR A 217 6.26 -24.07 -1.80
CA THR A 217 5.18 -23.28 -2.40
C THR A 217 4.64 -23.96 -3.67
N GLY A 218 3.73 -23.34 -4.38
CA GLY A 218 3.24 -23.88 -5.65
C GLY A 218 4.31 -23.97 -6.73
N ARG A 219 5.31 -23.08 -6.68
CA ARG A 219 6.51 -23.11 -7.50
C ARG A 219 7.64 -22.44 -6.76
N ASP A 220 8.84 -23.04 -6.82
CA ASP A 220 9.99 -22.63 -6.03
C ASP A 220 9.76 -22.87 -4.52
N SER A 221 10.59 -22.31 -3.64
CA SER A 221 10.37 -22.32 -2.20
C SER A 221 10.57 -20.92 -1.62
N PHE A 222 10.04 -20.69 -0.42
CA PHE A 222 10.16 -19.42 0.27
C PHE A 222 10.94 -19.59 1.57
N LEU A 223 11.99 -18.78 1.75
CA LEU A 223 12.85 -18.77 2.93
C LEU A 223 12.33 -17.72 3.90
N ILE A 224 11.75 -18.15 5.01
CA ILE A 224 11.28 -17.25 6.07
C ILE A 224 12.46 -16.83 6.94
N GLN A 225 12.67 -15.51 7.11
CA GLN A 225 13.82 -14.95 7.86
C GLN A 225 13.41 -14.14 9.08
N GLU A 226 12.23 -13.52 9.08
CA GLU A 226 11.76 -12.68 10.16
C GLU A 226 10.27 -12.85 10.39
N VAL A 227 9.89 -13.08 11.64
CA VAL A 227 8.53 -13.46 12.03
C VAL A 227 8.06 -12.76 13.29
N GLN A 228 6.75 -12.85 13.51
CA GLN A 228 6.11 -12.48 14.78
C GLN A 228 5.01 -13.49 15.11
N LEU A 229 5.20 -14.26 16.18
CA LEU A 229 4.14 -15.10 16.73
C LEU A 229 3.12 -14.24 17.44
N GLU A 230 1.85 -14.65 17.41
CA GLU A 230 0.77 -13.94 18.09
C GLU A 230 1.10 -13.63 19.55
N GLY A 231 0.86 -12.38 19.96
CA GLY A 231 1.16 -11.91 21.32
C GLY A 231 2.65 -11.73 21.65
N LYS A 232 3.57 -11.93 20.67
CA LYS A 232 5.01 -11.75 20.83
C LYS A 232 5.52 -10.56 20.04
N ARG A 233 6.80 -10.18 20.26
CA ARG A 233 7.49 -9.19 19.44
C ARG A 233 7.95 -9.78 18.12
N ARG A 234 8.16 -8.93 17.12
CA ARG A 234 8.86 -9.27 15.87
C ARG A 234 10.31 -9.66 16.17
N MET A 235 10.81 -10.72 15.54
CA MET A 235 12.15 -11.28 15.79
C MET A 235 12.68 -12.03 14.57
N SER A 236 14.01 -12.23 14.54
CA SER A 236 14.64 -13.08 13.54
C SER A 236 14.18 -14.53 13.68
N ILE A 237 14.24 -15.30 12.59
CA ILE A 237 13.90 -16.71 12.65
C ILE A 237 14.85 -17.50 13.58
N ARG A 238 16.11 -17.07 13.71
CA ARG A 238 17.09 -17.62 14.65
C ARG A 238 16.59 -17.53 16.09
N ASP A 239 16.15 -16.32 16.49
CA ASP A 239 15.64 -16.10 17.85
C ASP A 239 14.33 -16.87 18.08
N PHE A 240 13.49 -16.91 17.06
CA PHE A 240 12.24 -17.67 17.11
C PHE A 240 12.48 -19.17 17.34
N LEU A 241 13.37 -19.79 16.57
CA LEU A 241 13.71 -21.21 16.67
C LEU A 241 14.32 -21.60 18.02
N SER A 242 14.97 -20.67 18.73
CA SER A 242 15.53 -20.92 20.06
C SER A 242 14.45 -21.20 21.11
N GLY A 243 13.25 -20.68 20.93
CA GLY A 243 12.12 -20.89 21.84
C GLY A 243 10.97 -21.72 21.25
N HIS A 244 10.95 -21.92 19.93
CA HIS A 244 9.86 -22.57 19.21
C HIS A 244 10.46 -23.52 18.15
N PRO A 245 10.84 -24.74 18.53
CA PRO A 245 11.43 -25.68 17.58
C PRO A 245 10.41 -26.06 16.49
N VAL A 246 10.82 -25.93 15.23
CA VAL A 246 10.03 -26.31 14.06
C VAL A 246 10.67 -27.54 13.42
N SER A 247 9.89 -28.55 13.11
CA SER A 247 10.37 -29.78 12.48
C SER A 247 10.15 -29.78 10.97
N ILE A 248 11.06 -30.41 10.23
CA ILE A 248 10.84 -30.72 8.80
C ILE A 248 9.58 -31.57 8.66
N GLY A 249 8.79 -31.29 7.62
CA GLY A 249 7.49 -31.92 7.39
C GLY A 249 6.31 -31.23 8.07
N ARG A 250 6.54 -30.25 8.97
CA ARG A 250 5.46 -29.42 9.53
C ARG A 250 4.81 -28.62 8.41
N VAL A 251 3.49 -28.49 8.45
CA VAL A 251 2.72 -27.75 7.43
C VAL A 251 2.20 -26.45 8.03
N LEU A 252 2.50 -25.35 7.38
CA LEU A 252 1.91 -24.02 7.64
C LEU A 252 0.59 -23.91 6.88
N HIS A 253 -0.41 -23.28 7.50
CA HIS A 253 -1.79 -23.20 6.99
C HIS A 253 -2.26 -21.76 6.75
#